data_9fbbd8f86db913468f9b22b1b709faef
#
_entry.id   9fbbd8f86db913468f9b22b1b709faef
#
_cell.length_a   1.000
_cell.length_b   1.000
_cell.length_c   1.000
_cell.angle_alpha   90.00
_cell.angle_beta   90.00
_cell.angle_gamma   90.00
#
_symmetry.space_group_name_H-M   'P 1'
#
loop_
_entity.id
_entity.type
_entity.pdbx_description
1 polymer ?
#
loop_
_entity_poly.entity_id
_entity_poly.type
_entity_poly.pdbx_seq_one_letter_code
_entity_poly.pdbx_strand_id
1 'polypeptide(L)'
;MLSVIWLLLIVFIAYKVAPRDHGKNTHVHGAGQIGLMAAVVLFGVDYYTSYYYAAGELLGALHPYGLQQYAYLAVAIVAFANLVFGVLYMYSLGIFNEGGGSYTASMRYLAPTVSLIVAITLVEDYVLTIVVSALSGGDQLLSILNAYGGSWVGHFVLGAGLASITWFLTIRGRGESARVVGTLLGMFVLLSLTMVAGLVAGLVRGIPAVASAGPVEVVSLGQALRHLLTASMKGMVALTGLEAMSNGIQFIINEDAGIVKWGKRRLPRFHRLWDFYSGKSGIGRFVQTSFLFYGGLTTLFLTFFALHFNVFDGTLGRTLVGNLAAIGFDQIPGGTVLFWAYQILAVALLAAASMTAFQDAQATEWRDVAIGEIPEVIVYRDPRGTFTRSVTVAYVAAVVIMLLVRGQTSHAIPFYSIGVFLPITAMGLAIRKHIQQHYTGRRRSLGAAGAGFAALMAAVVFLGQIFGKWEEGGWVRLISFTILFVSAHLVLLSPFGQRQPRQIHRIVREKARVEGAMASIVEWQALRMQEYRYGLLAAVESFFEWFGVRRPVRYEPRPAPAGDYDHAIHIDHPEAPSLLEGYLASPAQARAHTPDPNGRKPAGAEAPEPEEAPPAPVTDE
;
A
#
# COMPACT_ATOMS: atom_id res chain seq x y z
N MET A 1 19.19 33.85 15.74
CA MET A 1 19.24 34.52 14.43
C MET A 1 19.72 33.60 13.31
N LEU A 2 20.89 32.94 13.45
CA LEU A 2 21.40 31.97 12.45
C LEU A 2 20.40 30.83 12.16
N SER A 3 19.74 30.26 13.17
CA SER A 3 18.75 29.20 13.01
C SER A 3 17.53 29.62 12.19
N VAL A 4 17.08 30.85 12.39
CA VAL A 4 15.95 31.38 11.61
C VAL A 4 16.36 31.56 10.15
N ILE A 5 17.60 32.00 9.90
CA ILE A 5 18.15 32.13 8.54
C ILE A 5 18.26 30.73 7.89
N TRP A 6 18.79 29.73 8.62
CA TRP A 6 18.84 28.35 8.16
C TRP A 6 17.45 27.80 7.82
N LEU A 7 16.49 27.97 8.72
CA LEU A 7 15.12 27.51 8.50
C LEU A 7 14.49 28.18 7.26
N LEU A 8 14.65 29.50 7.12
CA LEU A 8 14.17 30.24 5.95
C LEU A 8 14.84 29.77 4.66
N LEU A 9 16.16 29.47 4.69
CA LEU A 9 16.87 28.93 3.56
C LEU A 9 16.36 27.55 3.18
N ILE A 10 16.15 26.66 4.15
CA ILE A 10 15.58 25.33 3.94
C ILE A 10 14.18 25.42 3.32
N VAL A 11 13.31 26.27 3.88
CA VAL A 11 11.95 26.50 3.34
C VAL A 11 12.02 27.02 1.91
N PHE A 12 12.91 27.98 1.63
CA PHE A 12 13.08 28.54 0.28
C PHE A 12 13.57 27.49 -0.72
N ILE A 13 14.57 26.69 -0.36
CA ILE A 13 15.09 25.60 -1.21
C ILE A 13 14.00 24.57 -1.44
N ALA A 14 13.30 24.12 -0.39
CA ALA A 14 12.20 23.15 -0.49
C ALA A 14 11.10 23.68 -1.40
N TYR A 15 10.70 24.95 -1.27
CA TYR A 15 9.73 25.58 -2.16
C TYR A 15 10.18 25.62 -3.63
N LYS A 16 11.48 25.84 -3.89
CA LYS A 16 12.04 25.83 -5.26
C LYS A 16 12.14 24.44 -5.84
N VAL A 17 12.41 23.42 -5.00
CA VAL A 17 12.55 22.01 -5.37
C VAL A 17 11.18 21.31 -5.40
N ALA A 18 10.18 21.84 -4.67
CA ALA A 18 8.84 21.26 -4.63
C ALA A 18 8.28 21.05 -6.06
N PRO A 19 7.63 19.91 -6.30
CA PRO A 19 7.05 19.62 -7.62
C PRO A 19 6.06 20.72 -8.00
N ARG A 20 6.29 21.36 -9.15
CA ARG A 20 5.33 22.30 -9.74
C ARG A 20 4.22 21.47 -10.36
N ASP A 21 3.05 21.62 -9.79
CA ASP A 21 1.85 20.98 -10.31
C ASP A 21 1.40 21.71 -11.59
N HIS A 22 1.48 21.00 -12.70
CA HIS A 22 1.00 21.46 -13.99
C HIS A 22 -0.43 20.99 -14.30
N GLY A 23 -1.01 20.18 -13.41
CA GLY A 23 -2.35 19.61 -13.54
C GLY A 23 -3.42 20.45 -12.83
N LYS A 24 -4.57 20.64 -13.45
CA LYS A 24 -5.68 21.38 -12.88
C LYS A 24 -6.38 20.67 -11.71
N ASN A 25 -6.13 19.37 -11.50
CA ASN A 25 -6.72 18.58 -10.41
C ASN A 25 -5.69 17.64 -9.80
N THR A 26 -5.21 17.99 -8.63
CA THR A 26 -4.31 17.18 -7.80
C THR A 26 -5.03 16.13 -6.95
N HIS A 27 -6.32 15.95 -7.17
CA HIS A 27 -7.08 14.92 -6.50
C HIS A 27 -6.70 13.55 -7.07
N VAL A 28 -6.37 12.60 -6.18
CA VAL A 28 -6.01 11.20 -6.44
C VAL A 28 -7.08 10.43 -7.27
N HIS A 29 -8.12 11.08 -7.71
CA HIS A 29 -9.27 10.48 -8.38
C HIS A 29 -9.23 10.52 -9.92
N GLY A 30 -8.14 11.02 -10.52
CA GLY A 30 -8.00 11.07 -11.98
C GLY A 30 -7.00 10.05 -12.51
N ALA A 31 -7.43 9.09 -13.31
CA ALA A 31 -6.53 8.18 -14.01
C ALA A 31 -5.50 8.96 -14.85
N GLY A 32 -4.21 8.61 -14.76
CA GLY A 32 -3.17 9.15 -15.63
C GLY A 32 -2.76 10.60 -15.40
N GLN A 33 -2.88 11.13 -14.17
CA GLN A 33 -2.57 12.54 -13.86
C GLN A 33 -1.32 12.76 -13.02
N ILE A 34 -0.77 11.69 -12.39
CA ILE A 34 0.35 11.79 -11.45
C ILE A 34 1.68 11.58 -12.17
N GLY A 35 2.53 12.62 -12.20
CA GLY A 35 3.90 12.53 -12.71
C GLY A 35 4.90 12.00 -11.66
N LEU A 36 6.17 11.81 -12.07
CA LEU A 36 7.21 11.18 -11.24
C LEU A 36 7.35 11.81 -9.85
N MET A 37 7.49 13.12 -9.76
CA MET A 37 7.75 13.78 -8.45
C MET A 37 6.54 13.66 -7.51
N ALA A 38 5.33 13.80 -8.06
CA ALA A 38 4.12 13.60 -7.28
C ALA A 38 3.95 12.13 -6.86
N ALA A 39 4.34 11.17 -7.70
CA ALA A 39 4.33 9.75 -7.36
C ALA A 39 5.30 9.41 -6.23
N VAL A 40 6.54 9.91 -6.28
CA VAL A 40 7.53 9.75 -5.19
C VAL A 40 6.99 10.27 -3.87
N VAL A 41 6.28 11.41 -3.91
CA VAL A 41 5.74 12.05 -2.70
C VAL A 41 4.51 11.31 -2.19
N LEU A 42 3.49 11.10 -3.02
CA LEU A 42 2.19 10.57 -2.60
C LEU A 42 2.25 9.08 -2.21
N PHE A 43 2.96 8.28 -3.00
CA PHE A 43 3.08 6.84 -2.71
C PHE A 43 4.28 6.51 -1.80
N GLY A 44 5.17 7.48 -1.55
CA GLY A 44 6.37 7.27 -0.77
C GLY A 44 6.30 7.79 0.66
N VAL A 45 5.38 8.69 0.99
CA VAL A 45 5.35 9.34 2.30
C VAL A 45 5.22 8.33 3.44
N ASP A 46 4.36 7.34 3.31
CA ASP A 46 4.19 6.27 4.30
C ASP A 46 5.48 5.45 4.45
N TYR A 47 6.08 5.04 3.34
CA TYR A 47 7.34 4.30 3.35
C TYR A 47 8.48 5.10 4.00
N TYR A 48 8.65 6.38 3.63
CA TYR A 48 9.73 7.21 4.17
C TYR A 48 9.56 7.52 5.66
N THR A 49 8.34 7.66 6.13
CA THR A 49 8.06 7.93 7.55
C THR A 49 8.12 6.71 8.43
N SER A 50 8.00 5.50 7.89
CA SER A 50 8.08 4.25 8.66
C SER A 50 9.41 4.08 9.39
N TYR A 51 10.47 4.74 8.95
CA TYR A 51 11.78 4.71 9.61
C TYR A 51 11.84 5.49 10.92
N TYR A 52 10.85 6.34 11.23
CA TYR A 52 10.77 7.00 12.53
C TYR A 52 10.59 6.04 13.70
N TYR A 53 9.99 4.89 13.45
CA TYR A 53 9.73 3.89 14.48
C TYR A 53 10.45 2.55 14.23
N ALA A 54 10.68 2.16 12.99
CA ALA A 54 11.21 0.84 12.66
C ALA A 54 12.63 0.59 13.19
N ALA A 55 13.52 1.59 13.12
CA ALA A 55 14.88 1.48 13.63
C ALA A 55 14.90 1.40 15.17
N GLY A 56 14.03 2.16 15.84
CA GLY A 56 13.84 2.10 17.30
C GLY A 56 13.37 0.72 17.75
N GLU A 57 12.38 0.15 17.07
CA GLU A 57 11.86 -1.19 17.36
C GLU A 57 12.91 -2.30 17.15
N LEU A 58 13.71 -2.20 16.07
CA LEU A 58 14.79 -3.15 15.82
C LEU A 58 15.81 -3.13 16.96
N LEU A 59 16.29 -1.94 17.33
CA LEU A 59 17.27 -1.77 18.38
C LEU A 59 16.70 -2.07 19.77
N GLY A 60 15.46 -1.67 20.04
CA GLY A 60 14.73 -1.96 21.27
C GLY A 60 14.56 -3.45 21.55
N ALA A 61 14.50 -4.28 20.50
CA ALA A 61 14.46 -5.74 20.64
C ALA A 61 15.82 -6.38 20.99
N LEU A 62 16.93 -5.68 20.80
CA LEU A 62 18.28 -6.18 21.11
C LEU A 62 18.88 -5.58 22.38
N HIS A 63 18.53 -4.32 22.66
CA HIS A 63 19.16 -3.55 23.75
C HIS A 63 19.02 -4.18 25.13
N PRO A 64 17.84 -4.67 25.58
CA PRO A 64 17.66 -5.25 26.91
C PRO A 64 18.54 -6.49 27.19
N TYR A 65 18.93 -7.17 26.10
CA TYR A 65 19.70 -8.42 26.16
C TYR A 65 21.20 -8.24 25.88
N GLY A 66 21.67 -6.99 25.73
CA GLY A 66 23.07 -6.72 25.40
C GLY A 66 23.52 -7.20 24.02
N LEU A 67 22.57 -7.38 23.10
CA LEU A 67 22.80 -7.94 21.77
C LEU A 67 23.02 -6.86 20.69
N GLN A 68 23.29 -5.60 21.07
CA GLN A 68 23.44 -4.47 20.13
C GLN A 68 24.54 -4.70 19.10
N GLN A 69 25.57 -5.48 19.44
CA GLN A 69 26.62 -5.88 18.51
C GLN A 69 26.11 -6.62 17.26
N TYR A 70 24.93 -7.27 17.36
CA TYR A 70 24.28 -7.96 16.24
C TYR A 70 23.31 -7.08 15.45
N ALA A 71 23.17 -5.80 15.82
CA ALA A 71 22.23 -4.89 15.14
C ALA A 71 22.52 -4.75 13.64
N TYR A 72 23.81 -4.70 13.24
CA TYR A 72 24.18 -4.66 11.82
C TYR A 72 23.74 -5.90 11.05
N LEU A 73 23.74 -7.08 11.70
CA LEU A 73 23.24 -8.30 11.08
C LEU A 73 21.72 -8.23 10.90
N ALA A 74 21.00 -7.73 11.90
CA ALA A 74 19.55 -7.50 11.79
C ALA A 74 19.23 -6.51 10.65
N VAL A 75 19.98 -5.40 10.56
CA VAL A 75 19.86 -4.42 9.46
C VAL A 75 20.14 -5.04 8.10
N ALA A 76 21.16 -5.89 8.00
CA ALA A 76 21.48 -6.60 6.76
C ALA A 76 20.34 -7.53 6.31
N ILE A 77 19.68 -8.23 7.26
CA ILE A 77 18.50 -9.06 6.99
C ILE A 77 17.34 -8.20 6.49
N VAL A 78 17.06 -7.05 7.13
CA VAL A 78 16.01 -6.12 6.71
C VAL A 78 16.31 -5.54 5.32
N ALA A 79 17.56 -5.11 5.07
CA ALA A 79 17.96 -4.58 3.77
C ALA A 79 17.88 -5.63 2.65
N PHE A 80 18.22 -6.88 2.95
CA PHE A 80 18.06 -7.99 2.02
C PHE A 80 16.58 -8.25 1.71
N ALA A 81 15.72 -8.24 2.72
CA ALA A 81 14.27 -8.37 2.53
C ALA A 81 13.72 -7.22 1.66
N ASN A 82 14.13 -5.98 1.95
CA ASN A 82 13.79 -4.81 1.15
C ASN A 82 14.20 -4.97 -0.32
N LEU A 83 15.41 -5.45 -0.57
CA LEU A 83 15.90 -5.72 -1.92
C LEU A 83 15.03 -6.76 -2.64
N VAL A 84 14.77 -7.90 -2.00
CA VAL A 84 14.01 -9.00 -2.60
C VAL A 84 12.58 -8.57 -2.93
N PHE A 85 11.89 -7.95 -1.97
CA PHE A 85 10.51 -7.52 -2.15
C PHE A 85 10.39 -6.30 -3.07
N GLY A 86 11.32 -5.34 -2.97
CA GLY A 86 11.35 -4.20 -3.89
C GLY A 86 11.55 -4.62 -5.34
N VAL A 87 12.44 -5.58 -5.62
CA VAL A 87 12.62 -6.16 -6.96
C VAL A 87 11.37 -6.89 -7.43
N LEU A 88 10.69 -7.62 -6.54
CA LEU A 88 9.42 -8.28 -6.83
C LEU A 88 8.37 -7.26 -7.28
N TYR A 89 8.21 -6.16 -6.53
CA TYR A 89 7.27 -5.10 -6.89
C TYR A 89 7.68 -4.33 -8.15
N MET A 90 8.97 -4.05 -8.37
CA MET A 90 9.42 -3.47 -9.63
C MET A 90 9.04 -4.32 -10.85
N TYR A 91 9.11 -5.65 -10.69
CA TYR A 91 8.69 -6.57 -11.73
C TYR A 91 7.16 -6.58 -11.91
N SER A 92 6.39 -6.58 -10.80
CA SER A 92 4.93 -6.55 -10.82
C SER A 92 4.35 -5.36 -11.57
N LEU A 93 4.98 -4.17 -11.43
CA LEU A 93 4.56 -2.94 -12.11
C LEU A 93 4.62 -3.01 -13.65
N GLY A 94 5.38 -3.96 -14.19
CA GLY A 94 5.41 -4.23 -15.63
C GLY A 94 4.32 -5.19 -16.11
N ILE A 95 3.67 -5.92 -15.18
CA ILE A 95 2.64 -6.92 -15.48
C ILE A 95 1.25 -6.40 -15.11
N PHE A 96 1.13 -5.77 -13.92
CA PHE A 96 -0.12 -5.29 -13.35
C PHE A 96 -0.15 -3.76 -13.34
N ASN A 97 -0.29 -3.17 -14.51
CA ASN A 97 -0.29 -1.71 -14.68
C ASN A 97 -1.68 -1.07 -14.54
N GLU A 98 -2.70 -1.88 -14.27
CA GLU A 98 -4.08 -1.51 -14.02
C GLU A 98 -4.36 -1.07 -12.57
N GLY A 99 -3.40 -1.28 -11.67
CA GLY A 99 -3.53 -0.98 -10.23
C GLY A 99 -4.18 -2.10 -9.43
N GLY A 100 -4.35 -1.85 -8.11
CA GLY A 100 -4.87 -2.83 -7.16
C GLY A 100 -3.86 -3.89 -6.73
N GLY A 101 -2.58 -3.72 -7.06
CA GLY A 101 -1.46 -4.46 -6.47
C GLY A 101 -1.65 -5.97 -6.37
N SER A 102 -1.38 -6.49 -5.19
CA SER A 102 -1.51 -7.92 -4.86
C SER A 102 -2.93 -8.45 -4.98
N TYR A 103 -3.94 -7.61 -4.79
CA TYR A 103 -5.34 -7.97 -4.97
C TYR A 103 -5.61 -8.37 -6.43
N THR A 104 -5.31 -7.48 -7.38
CA THR A 104 -5.48 -7.75 -8.82
C THR A 104 -4.63 -8.94 -9.29
N ALA A 105 -3.39 -9.03 -8.81
CA ALA A 105 -2.50 -10.14 -9.13
C ALA A 105 -3.06 -11.48 -8.66
N SER A 106 -3.61 -11.52 -7.44
CA SER A 106 -4.23 -12.73 -6.87
C SER A 106 -5.48 -13.14 -7.62
N MET A 107 -6.36 -12.19 -7.95
CA MET A 107 -7.58 -12.44 -8.72
C MET A 107 -7.26 -13.01 -10.10
N ARG A 108 -6.19 -12.51 -10.74
CA ARG A 108 -5.78 -12.92 -12.09
C ARG A 108 -5.14 -14.30 -12.13
N TYR A 109 -4.25 -14.60 -11.19
CA TYR A 109 -3.39 -15.79 -11.28
C TYR A 109 -3.64 -16.84 -10.20
N LEU A 110 -4.28 -16.51 -9.09
CA LEU A 110 -4.51 -17.45 -8.00
C LEU A 110 -5.98 -17.91 -7.93
N ALA A 111 -6.69 -17.43 -6.94
CA ALA A 111 -8.11 -17.75 -6.76
C ALA A 111 -8.85 -16.56 -6.14
N PRO A 112 -10.16 -16.40 -6.38
CA PRO A 112 -10.97 -15.35 -5.76
C PRO A 112 -10.89 -15.35 -4.23
N THR A 113 -10.81 -16.53 -3.60
CA THR A 113 -10.61 -16.66 -2.15
C THR A 113 -9.31 -16.00 -1.68
N VAL A 114 -8.21 -16.20 -2.42
CA VAL A 114 -6.91 -15.58 -2.09
C VAL A 114 -6.99 -14.06 -2.28
N SER A 115 -7.68 -13.60 -3.30
CA SER A 115 -7.92 -12.19 -3.53
C SER A 115 -8.72 -11.56 -2.39
N LEU A 116 -9.79 -12.20 -1.94
CA LEU A 116 -10.57 -11.77 -0.77
C LEU A 116 -9.73 -11.70 0.51
N ILE A 117 -8.86 -12.71 0.73
CA ILE A 117 -7.91 -12.70 1.85
C ILE A 117 -6.99 -11.48 1.76
N VAL A 118 -6.44 -11.21 0.58
CA VAL A 118 -5.58 -10.04 0.33
C VAL A 118 -6.34 -8.73 0.55
N ALA A 119 -7.58 -8.61 0.04
CA ALA A 119 -8.42 -7.42 0.22
C ALA A 119 -8.64 -7.10 1.71
N ILE A 120 -9.08 -8.09 2.49
CA ILE A 120 -9.29 -7.93 3.94
C ILE A 120 -7.99 -7.51 4.64
N THR A 121 -6.87 -8.15 4.28
CA THR A 121 -5.58 -7.83 4.88
C THR A 121 -5.14 -6.40 4.56
N LEU A 122 -5.37 -5.92 3.33
CA LEU A 122 -5.04 -4.55 2.93
C LEU A 122 -5.89 -3.52 3.67
N VAL A 123 -7.21 -3.76 3.80
CA VAL A 123 -8.10 -2.85 4.55
C VAL A 123 -7.66 -2.75 6.01
N GLU A 124 -7.34 -3.88 6.66
CA GLU A 124 -6.80 -3.88 8.01
C GLU A 124 -5.46 -3.14 8.09
N ASP A 125 -4.59 -3.31 7.08
CA ASP A 125 -3.29 -2.67 7.04
C ASP A 125 -3.38 -1.15 6.94
N TYR A 126 -4.33 -0.62 6.15
CA TYR A 126 -4.59 0.83 6.08
C TYR A 126 -5.08 1.39 7.41
N VAL A 127 -5.98 0.68 8.12
CA VAL A 127 -6.42 1.11 9.46
C VAL A 127 -5.23 1.14 10.42
N LEU A 128 -4.35 0.14 10.38
CA LEU A 128 -3.17 0.08 11.22
C LEU A 128 -2.12 1.12 10.83
N THR A 129 -2.00 1.48 9.55
CA THR A 129 -1.17 2.60 9.08
C THR A 129 -1.64 3.92 9.70
N ILE A 130 -2.96 4.15 9.77
CA ILE A 130 -3.51 5.31 10.47
C ILE A 130 -3.11 5.30 11.95
N VAL A 131 -3.24 4.14 12.62
CA VAL A 131 -2.88 3.98 14.03
C VAL A 131 -1.41 4.28 14.28
N VAL A 132 -0.52 3.57 13.59
CA VAL A 132 0.93 3.65 13.82
C VAL A 132 1.46 5.03 13.44
N SER A 133 1.04 5.59 12.31
CA SER A 133 1.47 6.93 11.89
C SER A 133 1.00 8.01 12.86
N ALA A 134 -0.25 7.95 13.32
CA ALA A 134 -0.77 8.94 14.26
C ALA A 134 -0.14 8.82 15.65
N LEU A 135 0.05 7.59 16.18
CA LEU A 135 0.73 7.36 17.45
C LEU A 135 2.20 7.80 17.38
N SER A 136 2.92 7.41 16.31
CA SER A 136 4.31 7.82 16.10
C SER A 136 4.44 9.35 15.98
N GLY A 137 3.47 10.03 15.36
CA GLY A 137 3.40 11.50 15.35
C GLY A 137 3.24 12.09 16.76
N GLY A 138 2.40 11.47 17.59
CA GLY A 138 2.26 11.80 19.02
C GLY A 138 3.56 11.61 19.80
N ASP A 139 4.29 10.51 19.52
CA ASP A 139 5.59 10.20 20.12
C ASP A 139 6.66 11.26 19.77
N GLN A 140 6.65 11.80 18.55
CA GLN A 140 7.55 12.90 18.19
C GLN A 140 7.21 14.19 18.95
N LEU A 141 5.92 14.48 19.21
CA LEU A 141 5.53 15.60 20.07
C LEU A 141 5.99 15.41 21.51
N LEU A 142 5.85 14.20 22.07
CA LEU A 142 6.36 13.86 23.40
C LEU A 142 7.89 13.95 23.46
N SER A 143 8.59 13.62 22.39
CA SER A 143 10.05 13.77 22.28
C SER A 143 10.51 15.24 22.38
N ILE A 144 9.71 16.20 21.87
CA ILE A 144 10.00 17.63 22.04
C ILE A 144 10.01 18.00 23.52
N LEU A 145 9.07 17.42 24.27
CA LEU A 145 8.86 17.72 25.69
C LEU A 145 9.71 16.85 26.63
N ASN A 146 10.55 15.96 26.10
CA ASN A 146 11.28 14.92 26.85
C ASN A 146 10.34 14.03 27.69
N ALA A 147 9.14 13.80 27.21
CA ALA A 147 8.07 13.10 27.91
C ALA A 147 7.72 11.73 27.28
N TYR A 148 8.48 11.30 26.27
CA TYR A 148 8.35 9.97 25.70
C TYR A 148 8.67 8.91 26.76
N GLY A 149 7.84 7.88 26.88
CA GLY A 149 7.92 6.91 27.99
C GLY A 149 7.13 7.31 29.25
N GLY A 150 6.40 8.43 29.19
CA GLY A 150 5.50 8.87 30.24
C GLY A 150 4.16 8.12 30.30
N SER A 151 3.10 8.80 30.71
CA SER A 151 1.78 8.19 30.85
C SER A 151 1.22 7.73 29.49
N TRP A 152 0.66 6.53 29.43
CA TRP A 152 -0.04 6.00 28.25
C TRP A 152 -1.19 6.90 27.79
N VAL A 153 -1.80 7.66 28.69
CA VAL A 153 -2.86 8.61 28.37
C VAL A 153 -2.34 9.73 27.46
N GLY A 154 -1.11 10.22 27.70
CA GLY A 154 -0.48 11.24 26.86
C GLY A 154 -0.27 10.75 25.42
N HIS A 155 0.27 9.56 25.26
CA HIS A 155 0.44 8.91 23.95
C HIS A 155 -0.89 8.73 23.23
N PHE A 156 -1.91 8.20 23.91
CA PHE A 156 -3.25 8.02 23.36
C PHE A 156 -3.90 9.35 22.92
N VAL A 157 -3.89 10.35 23.81
CA VAL A 157 -4.54 11.65 23.51
C VAL A 157 -3.89 12.34 22.31
N LEU A 158 -2.56 12.34 22.22
CA LEU A 158 -1.84 12.98 21.12
C LEU A 158 -2.04 12.18 19.81
N GLY A 159 -1.94 10.85 19.84
CA GLY A 159 -2.17 10.01 18.69
C GLY A 159 -3.61 10.09 18.18
N ALA A 160 -4.60 9.95 19.07
CA ALA A 160 -6.02 10.07 18.73
C ALA A 160 -6.38 11.49 18.25
N GLY A 161 -5.76 12.52 18.85
CA GLY A 161 -5.88 13.89 18.41
C GLY A 161 -5.38 14.09 16.98
N LEU A 162 -4.21 13.55 16.65
CA LEU A 162 -3.64 13.62 15.31
C LEU A 162 -4.52 12.86 14.30
N ALA A 163 -4.98 11.64 14.65
CA ALA A 163 -5.91 10.89 13.82
C ALA A 163 -7.24 11.63 13.61
N SER A 164 -7.73 12.35 14.62
CA SER A 164 -8.95 13.16 14.51
C SER A 164 -8.77 14.36 13.54
N ILE A 165 -7.61 14.99 13.59
CA ILE A 165 -7.26 16.09 12.67
C ILE A 165 -7.20 15.57 11.23
N THR A 166 -6.51 14.46 11.00
CA THR A 166 -6.36 13.88 9.65
C THR A 166 -7.69 13.36 9.11
N TRP A 167 -8.50 12.70 9.94
CA TRP A 167 -9.88 12.33 9.61
C TRP A 167 -10.71 13.54 9.18
N PHE A 168 -10.70 14.61 9.99
CA PHE A 168 -11.47 15.82 9.72
C PHE A 168 -11.03 16.52 8.42
N LEU A 169 -9.74 16.56 8.14
CA LEU A 169 -9.22 17.11 6.88
C LEU A 169 -9.65 16.24 5.69
N THR A 170 -9.60 14.92 5.84
CA THR A 170 -9.98 13.96 4.80
C THR A 170 -11.46 14.05 4.45
N ILE A 171 -12.37 14.09 5.44
CA ILE A 171 -13.82 14.21 5.17
C ILE A 171 -14.22 15.57 4.58
N ARG A 172 -13.38 16.60 4.73
CA ARG A 172 -13.60 17.90 4.07
C ARG A 172 -13.15 17.93 2.61
N GLY A 173 -12.68 16.81 2.06
CA GLY A 173 -12.19 16.75 0.70
C GLY A 173 -10.89 17.53 0.49
N ARG A 174 -10.21 17.92 1.56
CA ARG A 174 -8.87 18.48 1.53
C ARG A 174 -7.88 17.31 1.47
N GLY A 175 -7.87 16.64 0.33
CA GLY A 175 -6.86 15.65 0.02
C GLY A 175 -5.47 16.28 0.02
N GLU A 176 -4.46 15.46 0.24
CA GLU A 176 -3.07 15.90 0.20
C GLU A 176 -2.75 16.51 -1.15
N SER A 177 -2.34 17.77 -1.15
CA SER A 177 -1.71 18.32 -2.34
C SER A 177 -0.29 17.76 -2.43
N ALA A 178 0.04 17.06 -3.53
CA ALA A 178 1.39 16.60 -3.81
C ALA A 178 2.45 17.71 -3.64
N ARG A 179 2.06 18.95 -3.87
CA ARG A 179 2.92 20.11 -3.64
C ARG A 179 3.18 20.36 -2.14
N VAL A 180 2.15 20.28 -1.30
CA VAL A 180 2.29 20.50 0.16
C VAL A 180 3.14 19.39 0.75
N VAL A 181 2.79 18.13 0.50
CA VAL A 181 3.55 16.98 1.01
C VAL A 181 4.96 16.97 0.45
N GLY A 182 5.14 17.31 -0.84
CA GLY A 182 6.46 17.43 -1.47
C GLY A 182 7.31 18.54 -0.86
N THR A 183 6.73 19.66 -0.47
CA THR A 183 7.44 20.73 0.25
C THR A 183 7.86 20.25 1.65
N LEU A 184 6.94 19.62 2.39
CA LEU A 184 7.24 19.04 3.71
C LEU A 184 8.35 17.99 3.61
N LEU A 185 8.27 17.08 2.64
CA LEU A 185 9.28 16.05 2.40
C LEU A 185 10.64 16.67 2.00
N GLY A 186 10.64 17.68 1.14
CA GLY A 186 11.86 18.41 0.77
C GLY A 186 12.53 19.09 1.97
N MET A 187 11.75 19.76 2.80
CA MET A 187 12.24 20.35 4.06
C MET A 187 12.78 19.27 5.00
N PHE A 188 12.08 18.15 5.12
CA PHE A 188 12.48 17.03 5.95
C PHE A 188 13.83 16.43 5.49
N VAL A 189 14.00 16.21 4.19
CA VAL A 189 15.27 15.70 3.63
C VAL A 189 16.41 16.67 3.93
N LEU A 190 16.20 17.98 3.77
CA LEU A 190 17.22 18.99 4.06
C LEU A 190 17.58 19.02 5.55
N LEU A 191 16.58 18.96 6.44
CA LEU A 191 16.83 18.90 7.89
C LEU A 191 17.48 17.57 8.30
N SER A 192 17.10 16.46 7.68
CA SER A 192 17.76 15.16 7.91
C SER A 192 19.23 15.19 7.51
N LEU A 193 19.56 15.77 6.34
CA LEU A 193 20.96 15.95 5.92
C LEU A 193 21.72 16.86 6.88
N THR A 194 21.08 17.92 7.37
CA THR A 194 21.66 18.82 8.37
C THR A 194 21.89 18.10 9.71
N MET A 195 20.95 17.26 10.15
CA MET A 195 21.10 16.40 11.32
C MET A 195 22.27 15.44 11.16
N VAL A 196 22.36 14.75 10.01
CA VAL A 196 23.49 13.83 9.74
C VAL A 196 24.82 14.57 9.76
N ALA A 197 24.91 15.76 9.16
CA ALA A 197 26.13 16.58 9.22
C ALA A 197 26.50 16.94 10.66
N GLY A 198 25.51 17.26 11.50
CA GLY A 198 25.73 17.52 12.93
C GLY A 198 26.18 16.27 13.69
N LEU A 199 25.57 15.10 13.41
CA LEU A 199 26.00 13.82 14.02
C LEU A 199 27.45 13.46 13.64
N VAL A 200 27.84 13.69 12.38
CA VAL A 200 29.23 13.51 11.93
C VAL A 200 30.16 14.51 12.64
N ALA A 201 29.73 15.75 12.80
CA ALA A 201 30.52 16.75 13.55
C ALA A 201 30.68 16.32 15.03
N GLY A 202 29.64 15.77 15.65
CA GLY A 202 29.68 15.21 17.00
C GLY A 202 30.66 14.04 17.12
N LEU A 203 30.61 13.14 16.13
CA LEU A 203 31.57 12.03 16.02
C LEU A 203 33.04 12.53 15.98
N VAL A 204 33.31 13.50 15.10
CA VAL A 204 34.68 14.08 14.93
C VAL A 204 35.16 14.81 16.19
N ARG A 205 34.22 15.46 16.91
CA ARG A 205 34.51 16.14 18.18
C ARG A 205 34.68 15.20 19.37
N GLY A 206 34.38 13.91 19.19
CA GLY A 206 34.48 12.91 20.25
C GLY A 206 33.45 13.08 21.35
N ILE A 207 32.20 13.44 21.00
CA ILE A 207 31.13 13.53 21.98
C ILE A 207 30.92 12.16 22.64
N PRO A 208 30.91 12.11 24.00
CA PRO A 208 30.79 10.85 24.71
C PRO A 208 29.42 10.20 24.47
N ALA A 209 29.43 8.87 24.42
CA ALA A 209 28.20 8.07 24.39
C ALA A 209 27.40 8.29 25.69
N VAL A 210 26.08 8.25 25.59
CA VAL A 210 25.18 8.32 26.76
C VAL A 210 25.42 7.09 27.63
N ALA A 211 25.59 7.29 28.93
CA ALA A 211 25.79 6.19 29.87
C ALA A 211 24.56 5.26 29.87
N SER A 212 24.77 3.98 29.62
CA SER A 212 23.72 2.96 29.73
C SER A 212 23.60 2.54 31.19
N ALA A 213 22.41 2.68 31.76
CA ALA A 213 22.12 2.23 33.11
C ALA A 213 21.13 1.05 33.04
N GLY A 214 21.61 -0.15 32.84
CA GLY A 214 20.76 -1.33 32.92
C GLY A 214 21.56 -2.63 33.03
N PRO A 215 21.09 -3.61 33.82
CA PRO A 215 21.67 -4.93 33.81
C PRO A 215 21.43 -5.58 32.45
N VAL A 216 22.49 -6.13 31.88
CA VAL A 216 22.42 -6.93 30.65
C VAL A 216 22.00 -8.35 31.05
N GLU A 217 20.88 -8.80 30.54
CA GLU A 217 20.43 -10.18 30.75
C GLU A 217 21.33 -11.13 29.93
N VAL A 218 21.91 -12.13 30.61
CA VAL A 218 22.74 -13.13 29.93
C VAL A 218 21.85 -14.14 29.24
N VAL A 219 21.95 -14.19 27.92
CA VAL A 219 21.14 -15.07 27.07
C VAL A 219 21.95 -16.20 26.45
N SER A 220 21.33 -17.36 26.29
CA SER A 220 21.92 -18.49 25.55
C SER A 220 22.00 -18.18 24.05
N LEU A 221 22.81 -18.93 23.30
CA LEU A 221 22.93 -18.77 21.84
C LEU A 221 21.58 -18.91 21.12
N GLY A 222 20.72 -19.84 21.54
CA GLY A 222 19.40 -20.04 20.98
C GLY A 222 18.47 -18.83 21.23
N GLN A 223 18.52 -18.25 22.43
CA GLN A 223 17.81 -17.01 22.75
C GLN A 223 18.35 -15.83 21.97
N ALA A 224 19.68 -15.68 21.84
CA ALA A 224 20.30 -14.64 21.05
C ALA A 224 19.85 -14.68 19.58
N LEU A 225 19.79 -15.88 18.97
CA LEU A 225 19.28 -16.07 17.62
C LEU A 225 17.78 -15.71 17.52
N ARG A 226 16.98 -16.10 18.50
CA ARG A 226 15.55 -15.73 18.57
C ARG A 226 15.39 -14.21 18.63
N HIS A 227 16.13 -13.52 19.50
CA HIS A 227 16.07 -12.06 19.64
C HIS A 227 16.56 -11.35 18.36
N LEU A 228 17.59 -11.87 17.70
CA LEU A 228 18.06 -11.35 16.41
C LEU A 228 16.99 -11.45 15.32
N LEU A 229 16.31 -12.60 15.22
CA LEU A 229 15.22 -12.78 14.27
C LEU A 229 14.04 -11.87 14.61
N THR A 230 13.67 -11.77 15.89
CA THR A 230 12.60 -10.86 16.35
C THR A 230 12.94 -9.41 16.05
N ALA A 231 14.19 -8.97 16.28
CA ALA A 231 14.66 -7.63 15.95
C ALA A 231 14.57 -7.35 14.44
N SER A 232 15.04 -8.30 13.63
CA SER A 232 14.91 -8.21 12.17
C SER A 232 13.46 -8.10 11.73
N MET A 233 12.57 -8.91 12.31
CA MET A 233 11.14 -8.88 12.01
C MET A 233 10.48 -7.56 12.47
N LYS A 234 10.86 -7.01 13.62
CA LYS A 234 10.41 -5.68 14.07
C LYS A 234 10.90 -4.58 13.13
N GLY A 235 12.16 -4.64 12.68
CA GLY A 235 12.71 -3.71 11.70
C GLY A 235 12.04 -3.80 10.33
N MET A 236 11.51 -4.96 9.94
CA MET A 236 10.80 -5.15 8.67
C MET A 236 9.46 -4.39 8.59
N VAL A 237 8.98 -3.80 9.68
CA VAL A 237 7.83 -2.87 9.63
C VAL A 237 8.15 -1.65 8.73
N ALA A 238 9.41 -1.32 8.52
CA ALA A 238 9.82 -0.31 7.55
C ALA A 238 9.44 -0.65 6.09
N LEU A 239 9.12 -1.91 5.80
CA LEU A 239 8.73 -2.36 4.45
C LEU A 239 7.23 -2.17 4.14
N THR A 240 6.47 -1.65 5.10
CA THR A 240 5.11 -1.17 4.85
C THR A 240 5.15 -0.04 3.81
N GLY A 241 4.10 0.08 3.01
CA GLY A 241 4.09 1.06 1.92
C GLY A 241 4.75 0.59 0.62
N LEU A 242 5.49 -0.55 0.58
CA LEU A 242 6.01 -1.11 -0.68
C LEU A 242 4.91 -1.37 -1.71
N GLU A 243 3.72 -1.72 -1.26
CA GLU A 243 2.58 -2.02 -2.12
C GLU A 243 1.85 -0.77 -2.62
N ALA A 244 1.97 0.37 -1.94
CA ALA A 244 1.26 1.60 -2.27
C ALA A 244 1.43 2.01 -3.74
N MET A 245 2.65 1.92 -4.29
CA MET A 245 2.91 2.22 -5.70
C MET A 245 2.20 1.25 -6.65
N SER A 246 2.13 -0.03 -6.29
CA SER A 246 1.46 -1.06 -7.08
C SER A 246 -0.06 -0.87 -7.08
N ASN A 247 -0.63 -0.47 -5.95
CA ASN A 247 -2.05 -0.14 -5.83
C ASN A 247 -2.41 1.12 -6.62
N GLY A 248 -1.54 2.14 -6.58
CA GLY A 248 -1.78 3.45 -7.17
C GLY A 248 -1.28 3.64 -8.60
N ILE A 249 -0.68 2.64 -9.24
CA ILE A 249 -0.08 2.80 -10.58
C ILE A 249 -1.08 3.27 -11.64
N GLN A 250 -2.36 2.97 -11.47
CA GLN A 250 -3.44 3.43 -12.36
C GLN A 250 -3.51 4.96 -12.50
N PHE A 251 -3.07 5.70 -11.48
CA PHE A 251 -3.10 7.17 -11.46
C PHE A 251 -1.89 7.82 -12.14
N ILE A 252 -0.87 7.03 -12.50
CA ILE A 252 0.37 7.52 -13.11
C ILE A 252 0.16 7.83 -14.59
N ILE A 253 0.75 8.94 -15.05
CA ILE A 253 0.80 9.30 -16.48
C ILE A 253 1.57 8.22 -17.27
N ASN A 254 1.11 7.95 -18.49
CA ASN A 254 1.81 7.02 -19.39
C ASN A 254 2.81 7.77 -20.27
N GLU A 255 3.74 8.49 -19.64
CA GLU A 255 4.80 9.22 -20.32
C GLU A 255 6.16 8.95 -19.67
N ASP A 256 7.21 9.14 -20.46
CA ASP A 256 8.57 9.10 -19.93
C ASP A 256 8.82 10.28 -18.99
N ALA A 257 9.36 10.01 -17.82
CA ALA A 257 9.81 11.06 -16.91
C ALA A 257 10.91 11.92 -17.55
N GLY A 258 11.01 13.19 -17.14
CA GLY A 258 11.98 14.13 -17.69
C GLY A 258 13.43 13.62 -17.65
N ILE A 259 13.81 12.94 -16.56
CA ILE A 259 15.13 12.32 -16.41
C ILE A 259 15.36 11.18 -17.42
N VAL A 260 14.33 10.41 -17.74
CA VAL A 260 14.40 9.33 -18.75
C VAL A 260 14.52 9.93 -20.15
N LYS A 261 13.70 10.94 -20.46
CA LYS A 261 13.79 11.70 -21.74
C LYS A 261 15.21 12.30 -21.90
N TRP A 262 15.78 12.88 -20.85
CA TRP A 262 17.15 13.40 -20.84
C TRP A 262 18.18 12.29 -21.04
N GLY A 263 18.06 11.17 -20.31
CA GLY A 263 18.98 10.04 -20.39
C GLY A 263 19.01 9.38 -21.78
N LYS A 264 17.84 9.15 -22.38
CA LYS A 264 17.73 8.63 -23.77
C LYS A 264 18.46 9.53 -24.78
N ARG A 265 18.43 10.86 -24.58
CA ARG A 265 19.09 11.84 -25.48
C ARG A 265 20.59 11.95 -25.22
N ARG A 266 21.03 11.97 -23.97
CA ARG A 266 22.41 12.27 -23.58
C ARG A 266 23.27 11.04 -23.36
N LEU A 267 22.66 9.91 -22.99
CA LEU A 267 23.32 8.65 -22.62
C LEU A 267 22.68 7.46 -23.35
N PRO A 268 22.60 7.45 -24.69
CA PRO A 268 21.94 6.40 -25.46
C PRO A 268 22.58 5.03 -25.29
N ARG A 269 23.85 4.99 -24.85
CA ARG A 269 24.59 3.76 -24.54
C ARG A 269 23.88 2.91 -23.48
N PHE A 270 23.10 3.54 -22.60
CA PHE A 270 22.33 2.87 -21.52
C PHE A 270 20.86 2.69 -21.90
N HIS A 271 20.54 2.46 -23.19
CA HIS A 271 19.16 2.34 -23.66
C HIS A 271 18.34 1.34 -22.85
N ARG A 272 18.88 0.15 -22.48
CA ARG A 272 18.19 -0.85 -21.65
C ARG A 272 17.76 -0.32 -20.28
N LEU A 273 18.59 0.54 -19.67
CA LEU A 273 18.25 1.17 -18.39
C LEU A 273 17.12 2.18 -18.58
N TRP A 274 17.22 3.00 -19.62
CA TRP A 274 16.18 4.00 -19.89
C TRP A 274 14.86 3.36 -20.30
N ASP A 275 14.89 2.26 -21.06
CA ASP A 275 13.70 1.48 -21.42
C ASP A 275 13.05 0.83 -20.19
N PHE A 276 13.86 0.35 -19.24
CA PHE A 276 13.35 -0.17 -17.97
C PHE A 276 12.58 0.89 -17.16
N TYR A 277 13.01 2.16 -17.21
CA TYR A 277 12.34 3.27 -16.51
C TYR A 277 11.39 4.07 -17.40
N SER A 278 11.00 3.57 -18.57
CA SER A 278 10.10 4.25 -19.49
C SER A 278 8.63 4.06 -19.16
N GLY A 279 7.83 5.09 -19.50
CA GLY A 279 6.39 5.08 -19.37
C GLY A 279 5.88 4.95 -17.94
N LYS A 280 4.63 4.58 -17.80
CA LYS A 280 3.90 4.42 -16.53
C LYS A 280 4.59 3.47 -15.57
N SER A 281 4.91 2.25 -16.04
CA SER A 281 5.62 1.25 -15.24
C SER A 281 7.02 1.72 -14.84
N GLY A 282 7.67 2.51 -15.69
CA GLY A 282 8.98 3.08 -15.44
C GLY A 282 8.97 4.10 -14.30
N ILE A 283 7.96 4.95 -14.23
CA ILE A 283 7.76 5.88 -13.11
C ILE A 283 7.58 5.09 -11.81
N GLY A 284 6.73 4.06 -11.81
CA GLY A 284 6.54 3.22 -10.65
C GLY A 284 7.83 2.51 -10.19
N ARG A 285 8.62 1.98 -11.13
CA ARG A 285 9.93 1.38 -10.85
C ARG A 285 10.92 2.38 -10.26
N PHE A 286 10.87 3.64 -10.70
CA PHE A 286 11.69 4.69 -10.13
C PHE A 286 11.33 4.96 -8.67
N VAL A 287 10.04 5.01 -8.33
CA VAL A 287 9.56 5.12 -6.94
C VAL A 287 10.05 3.94 -6.12
N GLN A 288 9.88 2.71 -6.59
CA GLN A 288 10.37 1.51 -5.90
C GLN A 288 11.90 1.50 -5.71
N THR A 289 12.64 2.01 -6.70
CA THR A 289 14.09 2.16 -6.58
C THR A 289 14.46 3.15 -5.48
N SER A 290 13.70 4.26 -5.34
CA SER A 290 13.92 5.22 -4.26
C SER A 290 13.68 4.59 -2.88
N PHE A 291 12.70 3.70 -2.75
CA PHE A 291 12.45 2.94 -1.52
C PHE A 291 13.63 2.05 -1.15
N LEU A 292 14.18 1.31 -2.11
CA LEU A 292 15.34 0.45 -1.87
C LEU A 292 16.53 1.23 -1.30
N PHE A 293 16.88 2.35 -1.93
CA PHE A 293 18.02 3.15 -1.49
C PHE A 293 17.75 3.86 -0.18
N TYR A 294 16.60 4.52 -0.05
CA TYR A 294 16.23 5.23 1.16
C TYR A 294 16.18 4.29 2.37
N GLY A 295 15.48 3.16 2.23
CA GLY A 295 15.31 2.21 3.32
C GLY A 295 16.61 1.63 3.82
N GLY A 296 17.44 1.12 2.92
CA GLY A 296 18.74 0.54 3.27
C GLY A 296 19.68 1.55 3.95
N LEU A 297 19.82 2.73 3.35
CA LEU A 297 20.71 3.77 3.86
C LEU A 297 20.22 4.33 5.20
N THR A 298 18.94 4.65 5.31
CA THR A 298 18.38 5.26 6.54
C THR A 298 18.51 4.33 7.73
N THR A 299 18.15 3.04 7.56
CA THR A 299 18.29 2.05 8.65
C THR A 299 19.74 1.90 9.08
N LEU A 300 20.65 1.84 8.12
CA LEU A 300 22.10 1.73 8.41
C LEU A 300 22.60 2.96 9.18
N PHE A 301 22.28 4.18 8.72
CA PHE A 301 22.71 5.41 9.38
C PHE A 301 22.12 5.55 10.78
N LEU A 302 20.83 5.31 10.95
CA LEU A 302 20.19 5.40 12.26
C LEU A 302 20.82 4.40 13.23
N THR A 303 21.07 3.16 12.80
CA THR A 303 21.71 2.12 13.62
C THR A 303 23.14 2.50 13.96
N PHE A 304 23.92 2.99 13.01
CA PHE A 304 25.31 3.39 13.25
C PHE A 304 25.42 4.47 14.32
N PHE A 305 24.68 5.57 14.17
CA PHE A 305 24.72 6.67 15.13
C PHE A 305 24.09 6.29 16.47
N ALA A 306 23.02 5.48 16.48
CA ALA A 306 22.42 5.00 17.71
C ALA A 306 23.41 4.19 18.56
N LEU A 307 24.13 3.27 17.93
CA LEU A 307 25.14 2.45 18.61
C LEU A 307 26.33 3.28 19.06
N HIS A 308 26.78 4.23 18.21
CA HIS A 308 27.92 5.09 18.55
C HIS A 308 27.63 6.01 19.74
N PHE A 309 26.47 6.66 19.75
CA PHE A 309 26.07 7.55 20.85
C PHE A 309 25.36 6.82 21.99
N ASN A 310 25.13 5.51 21.87
CA ASN A 310 24.44 4.66 22.84
C ASN A 310 23.06 5.20 23.22
N VAL A 311 22.25 5.55 22.19
CA VAL A 311 20.89 6.07 22.35
C VAL A 311 19.87 5.15 21.72
N PHE A 312 18.75 4.94 22.42
CA PHE A 312 17.66 4.05 22.06
C PHE A 312 16.32 4.75 22.34
N ASP A 313 15.22 4.11 21.97
CA ASP A 313 13.91 4.62 22.34
C ASP A 313 13.77 4.70 23.87
N GLY A 314 13.22 5.82 24.35
CA GLY A 314 13.10 6.12 25.78
C GLY A 314 14.34 6.77 26.41
N THR A 315 15.51 6.69 25.78
CA THR A 315 16.71 7.41 26.27
C THR A 315 16.39 8.91 26.35
N LEU A 316 16.73 9.53 27.47
CA LEU A 316 16.47 10.96 27.73
C LEU A 316 15.00 11.40 27.50
N GLY A 317 14.03 10.50 27.61
CA GLY A 317 12.62 10.79 27.40
C GLY A 317 12.24 11.09 25.95
N ARG A 318 12.96 10.56 24.97
CA ARG A 318 12.77 10.77 23.53
C ARG A 318 12.73 9.46 22.76
N THR A 319 12.18 9.50 21.56
CA THR A 319 12.33 8.44 20.57
C THR A 319 13.79 8.35 20.08
N LEU A 320 14.17 7.24 19.46
CA LEU A 320 15.50 7.09 18.86
C LEU A 320 15.84 8.25 17.93
N VAL A 321 14.95 8.55 16.99
CA VAL A 321 15.16 9.64 16.02
C VAL A 321 15.18 11.00 16.72
N GLY A 322 14.35 11.18 17.75
CA GLY A 322 14.36 12.37 18.60
C GLY A 322 15.70 12.59 19.33
N ASN A 323 16.30 11.51 19.84
CA ASN A 323 17.63 11.55 20.47
C ASN A 323 18.72 11.92 19.47
N LEU A 324 18.75 11.25 18.30
CA LEU A 324 19.74 11.53 17.26
C LEU A 324 19.58 12.95 16.71
N ALA A 325 18.36 13.43 16.55
CA ALA A 325 18.10 14.81 16.13
C ALA A 325 18.60 15.82 17.17
N ALA A 326 18.38 15.57 18.46
CA ALA A 326 18.89 16.43 19.51
C ALA A 326 20.41 16.50 19.51
N ILE A 327 21.11 15.36 19.46
CA ILE A 327 22.56 15.28 19.41
C ILE A 327 23.11 15.99 18.16
N GLY A 328 22.53 15.69 16.99
CA GLY A 328 22.99 16.24 15.71
C GLY A 328 22.81 17.75 15.62
N PHE A 329 21.64 18.26 15.98
CA PHE A 329 21.38 19.70 15.91
C PHE A 329 22.10 20.51 17.00
N ASP A 330 22.42 19.89 18.16
CA ASP A 330 23.20 20.57 19.21
C ASP A 330 24.61 20.96 18.71
N GLN A 331 25.13 20.30 17.69
CA GLN A 331 26.41 20.63 17.07
C GLN A 331 26.36 21.82 16.12
N ILE A 332 25.19 22.36 15.85
CA ILE A 332 24.94 23.40 14.84
C ILE A 332 24.43 24.67 15.53
N PRO A 333 24.95 25.85 15.16
CA PRO A 333 24.46 27.10 15.73
C PRO A 333 22.94 27.23 15.60
N GLY A 334 22.27 27.38 16.74
CA GLY A 334 20.81 27.48 16.83
C GLY A 334 20.09 26.15 16.68
N GLY A 335 20.75 25.05 16.97
CA GLY A 335 20.26 23.70 16.85
C GLY A 335 18.93 23.43 17.54
N THR A 336 18.63 24.09 18.64
CA THR A 336 17.34 23.98 19.32
C THR A 336 16.16 24.30 18.38
N VAL A 337 16.25 25.37 17.58
CA VAL A 337 15.18 25.73 16.63
C VAL A 337 15.08 24.70 15.51
N LEU A 338 16.21 24.20 15.03
CA LEU A 338 16.26 23.16 13.99
C LEU A 338 15.68 21.84 14.52
N PHE A 339 15.96 21.46 15.75
CA PHE A 339 15.37 20.31 16.42
C PHE A 339 13.84 20.39 16.49
N TRP A 340 13.31 21.54 16.96
CA TRP A 340 11.88 21.74 17.02
C TRP A 340 11.24 21.71 15.63
N ALA A 341 11.84 22.39 14.66
CA ALA A 341 11.37 22.38 13.28
C ALA A 341 11.36 20.97 12.69
N TYR A 342 12.40 20.18 12.94
CA TYR A 342 12.49 18.80 12.49
C TYR A 342 11.38 17.92 13.09
N GLN A 343 11.15 18.02 14.39
CA GLN A 343 10.13 17.24 15.08
C GLN A 343 8.71 17.60 14.65
N ILE A 344 8.41 18.90 14.51
CA ILE A 344 7.11 19.37 14.01
C ILE A 344 6.89 18.88 12.56
N LEU A 345 7.94 18.91 11.75
CA LEU A 345 7.89 18.42 10.37
C LEU A 345 7.68 16.91 10.32
N ALA A 346 8.30 16.16 11.23
CA ALA A 346 8.06 14.74 11.40
C ALA A 346 6.59 14.44 11.70
N VAL A 347 5.99 15.20 12.64
CA VAL A 347 4.56 15.08 12.95
C VAL A 347 3.69 15.37 11.72
N ALA A 348 4.02 16.42 10.95
CA ALA A 348 3.27 16.78 9.75
C ALA A 348 3.36 15.69 8.67
N LEU A 349 4.54 15.06 8.48
CA LEU A 349 4.72 13.96 7.53
C LEU A 349 4.02 12.69 7.98
N LEU A 350 4.04 12.37 9.28
CA LEU A 350 3.31 11.23 9.84
C LEU A 350 1.79 11.45 9.77
N ALA A 351 1.32 12.69 9.93
CA ALA A 351 -0.06 13.05 9.64
C ALA A 351 -0.40 12.85 8.15
N ALA A 352 0.51 13.24 7.25
CA ALA A 352 0.35 13.01 5.82
C ALA A 352 0.25 11.50 5.51
N ALA A 353 1.11 10.66 6.08
CA ALA A 353 1.03 9.20 5.95
C ALA A 353 -0.32 8.63 6.45
N SER A 354 -0.84 9.14 7.57
CA SER A 354 -2.18 8.77 8.05
C SER A 354 -3.29 9.18 7.07
N MET A 355 -3.18 10.37 6.44
CA MET A 355 -4.14 10.82 5.42
C MET A 355 -4.07 9.96 4.16
N THR A 356 -2.88 9.59 3.70
CA THR A 356 -2.71 8.69 2.54
C THR A 356 -3.38 7.35 2.81
N ALA A 357 -3.22 6.79 4.01
CA ALA A 357 -3.86 5.54 4.40
C ALA A 357 -5.40 5.61 4.34
N PHE A 358 -6.01 6.74 4.74
CA PHE A 358 -7.45 6.95 4.56
C PHE A 358 -7.86 6.95 3.08
N GLN A 359 -7.02 7.48 2.20
CA GLN A 359 -7.30 7.54 0.76
C GLN A 359 -7.13 6.17 0.08
N ASP A 360 -6.09 5.44 0.46
CA ASP A 360 -5.82 4.09 -0.06
C ASP A 360 -6.89 3.10 0.38
N ALA A 361 -7.38 3.21 1.63
CA ALA A 361 -8.52 2.45 2.10
C ALA A 361 -9.76 2.70 1.23
N GLN A 362 -10.09 3.97 0.94
CA GLN A 362 -11.22 4.32 0.06
C GLN A 362 -11.06 3.74 -1.35
N ALA A 363 -9.86 3.76 -1.91
CA ALA A 363 -9.59 3.24 -3.26
C ALA A 363 -9.77 1.73 -3.32
N THR A 364 -9.34 1.01 -2.29
CA THR A 364 -9.51 -0.44 -2.15
C THR A 364 -10.96 -0.81 -1.93
N GLU A 365 -11.62 -0.20 -0.95
CA GLU A 365 -13.05 -0.43 -0.64
C GLU A 365 -13.96 -0.12 -1.83
N TRP A 366 -13.65 0.93 -2.60
CA TRP A 366 -14.40 1.21 -3.82
C TRP A 366 -14.33 0.04 -4.81
N ARG A 367 -13.15 -0.57 -4.96
CA ARG A 367 -12.95 -1.75 -5.82
C ARG A 367 -13.71 -2.95 -5.29
N ASP A 368 -13.66 -3.21 -3.99
CA ASP A 368 -14.35 -4.31 -3.33
C ASP A 368 -15.88 -4.19 -3.47
N VAL A 369 -16.39 -2.95 -3.45
CA VAL A 369 -17.81 -2.67 -3.78
C VAL A 369 -18.10 -2.92 -5.25
N ALA A 370 -17.22 -2.48 -6.15
CA ALA A 370 -17.42 -2.62 -7.58
C ALA A 370 -17.47 -4.09 -8.03
N ILE A 371 -16.77 -4.98 -7.32
CA ILE A 371 -16.81 -6.43 -7.59
C ILE A 371 -17.80 -7.20 -6.70
N GLY A 372 -18.48 -6.52 -5.76
CA GLY A 372 -19.58 -7.06 -4.97
C GLY A 372 -19.18 -7.71 -3.64
N GLU A 373 -17.99 -7.46 -3.12
CA GLU A 373 -17.54 -7.95 -1.83
C GLU A 373 -18.10 -7.15 -0.65
N ILE A 374 -18.28 -5.85 -0.83
CA ILE A 374 -18.74 -4.92 0.22
C ILE A 374 -20.02 -4.16 -0.24
N PRO A 375 -20.91 -3.79 0.70
CA PRO A 375 -22.08 -2.97 0.40
C PRO A 375 -21.76 -1.58 -0.14
N GLU A 376 -22.41 -1.15 -1.22
CA GLU A 376 -22.29 0.20 -1.82
C GLU A 376 -22.48 1.35 -0.82
N VAL A 377 -23.29 1.11 0.21
CA VAL A 377 -23.58 2.11 1.25
C VAL A 377 -22.33 2.67 1.94
N ILE A 378 -21.24 1.89 1.97
CA ILE A 378 -19.97 2.29 2.59
C ILE A 378 -19.26 3.33 1.72
N VAL A 379 -19.33 3.20 0.40
CA VAL A 379 -18.65 4.08 -0.57
C VAL A 379 -19.58 5.12 -1.20
N TYR A 380 -20.66 5.51 -0.52
CA TYR A 380 -21.40 6.68 -0.96
C TYR A 380 -20.55 7.94 -0.89
N ARG A 381 -20.41 8.60 -2.04
CA ARG A 381 -19.73 9.90 -2.12
C ARG A 381 -20.64 11.00 -1.58
N ASP A 382 -20.07 11.84 -0.73
CA ASP A 382 -20.69 13.10 -0.37
C ASP A 382 -20.57 14.12 -1.54
N PRO A 383 -21.21 15.28 -1.47
CA PRO A 383 -21.11 16.31 -2.51
C PRO A 383 -19.67 16.79 -2.78
N ARG A 384 -18.72 16.49 -1.90
CA ARG A 384 -17.28 16.82 -2.02
C ARG A 384 -16.47 15.71 -2.69
N GLY A 385 -17.12 14.60 -3.03
CA GLY A 385 -16.47 13.45 -3.68
C GLY A 385 -15.79 12.47 -2.73
N THR A 386 -15.91 12.65 -1.42
CA THR A 386 -15.28 11.82 -0.38
C THR A 386 -16.20 10.71 0.08
N PHE A 387 -15.67 9.53 0.40
CA PHE A 387 -16.40 8.44 1.01
C PHE A 387 -16.46 8.61 2.53
N THR A 388 -17.20 9.59 3.00
CA THR A 388 -17.23 10.00 4.42
C THR A 388 -17.54 8.86 5.38
N ARG A 389 -18.37 7.90 4.98
CA ARG A 389 -18.71 6.74 5.83
C ARG A 389 -17.54 5.80 6.01
N SER A 390 -16.86 5.43 4.91
CA SER A 390 -15.67 4.59 4.92
C SER A 390 -14.58 5.20 5.80
N VAL A 391 -14.23 6.46 5.52
CA VAL A 391 -13.22 7.21 6.29
C VAL A 391 -13.56 7.27 7.78
N THR A 392 -14.85 7.44 8.12
CA THR A 392 -15.30 7.49 9.51
C THR A 392 -15.23 6.11 10.18
N VAL A 393 -15.57 5.04 9.48
CA VAL A 393 -15.43 3.66 9.99
C VAL A 393 -13.96 3.35 10.26
N ALA A 394 -13.07 3.64 9.30
CA ALA A 394 -11.64 3.46 9.47
C ALA A 394 -11.08 4.28 10.65
N TYR A 395 -11.52 5.53 10.81
CA TYR A 395 -11.14 6.37 11.94
C TYR A 395 -11.58 5.78 13.28
N VAL A 396 -12.85 5.37 13.40
CA VAL A 396 -13.37 4.76 14.64
C VAL A 396 -12.61 3.48 14.96
N ALA A 397 -12.37 2.62 13.98
CA ALA A 397 -11.57 1.42 14.15
C ALA A 397 -10.14 1.76 14.63
N ALA A 398 -9.51 2.76 14.03
CA ALA A 398 -8.17 3.21 14.43
C ALA A 398 -8.14 3.71 15.88
N VAL A 399 -9.10 4.54 16.30
CA VAL A 399 -9.17 5.05 17.68
C VAL A 399 -9.40 3.91 18.68
N VAL A 400 -10.26 2.94 18.35
CA VAL A 400 -10.47 1.76 19.19
C VAL A 400 -9.17 0.95 19.34
N ILE A 401 -8.44 0.72 18.25
CA ILE A 401 -7.15 0.03 18.30
C ILE A 401 -6.15 0.82 19.13
N MET A 402 -6.05 2.14 18.96
CA MET A 402 -5.17 2.99 19.78
C MET A 402 -5.47 2.87 21.27
N LEU A 403 -6.75 2.77 21.65
CA LEU A 403 -7.15 2.56 23.04
C LEU A 403 -6.72 1.17 23.52
N LEU A 404 -6.92 0.13 22.72
CA LEU A 404 -6.55 -1.26 23.08
C LEU A 404 -5.04 -1.42 23.28
N VAL A 405 -4.23 -0.77 22.42
CA VAL A 405 -2.76 -0.77 22.54
C VAL A 405 -2.26 0.27 23.54
N ARG A 406 -3.16 0.91 24.31
CA ARG A 406 -2.84 1.95 25.31
C ARG A 406 -1.99 3.09 24.74
N GLY A 407 -2.28 3.49 23.50
CA GLY A 407 -1.57 4.58 22.83
C GLY A 407 -0.08 4.32 22.54
N GLN A 408 0.43 3.13 22.76
CA GLN A 408 1.85 2.81 22.58
C GLN A 408 2.10 2.29 21.15
N THR A 409 2.94 3.01 20.42
CA THR A 409 3.32 2.64 19.05
C THR A 409 3.95 1.26 18.97
N SER A 410 4.82 0.92 19.93
CA SER A 410 5.47 -0.41 20.04
C SER A 410 4.49 -1.58 20.19
N HIS A 411 3.31 -1.35 20.80
CA HIS A 411 2.26 -2.35 20.89
C HIS A 411 1.41 -2.45 19.62
N ALA A 412 1.33 -1.39 18.82
CA ALA A 412 0.60 -1.38 17.55
C ALA A 412 1.40 -2.03 16.41
N ILE A 413 2.72 -1.88 16.40
CA ILE A 413 3.63 -2.38 15.37
C ILE A 413 3.54 -3.90 15.14
N PRO A 414 3.39 -4.76 16.15
CA PRO A 414 3.20 -6.19 15.94
C PRO A 414 1.99 -6.51 15.05
N PHE A 415 0.88 -5.81 15.24
CA PHE A 415 -0.31 -5.99 14.41
C PHE A 415 -0.12 -5.52 12.98
N TYR A 416 0.53 -4.38 12.81
CA TYR A 416 0.78 -3.76 11.52
C TYR A 416 1.68 -4.63 10.64
N SER A 417 2.83 -5.07 11.15
CA SER A 417 3.81 -5.83 10.38
C SER A 417 3.30 -7.20 9.89
N ILE A 418 2.33 -7.82 10.57
CA ILE A 418 1.74 -9.10 10.15
C ILE A 418 0.98 -8.93 8.83
N GLY A 419 0.24 -7.82 8.65
CA GLY A 419 -0.61 -7.59 7.49
C GLY A 419 0.12 -7.42 6.16
N VAL A 420 1.35 -6.95 6.19
CA VAL A 420 2.14 -6.61 5.00
C VAL A 420 2.61 -7.84 4.21
N PHE A 421 3.03 -8.91 4.91
CA PHE A 421 3.74 -10.01 4.25
C PHE A 421 2.83 -11.01 3.55
N LEU A 422 1.55 -11.05 3.88
CA LEU A 422 0.58 -11.90 3.18
C LEU A 422 0.29 -11.40 1.76
N PRO A 423 0.01 -10.11 1.51
CA PRO A 423 -0.06 -9.55 0.17
C PRO A 423 1.22 -9.78 -0.64
N ILE A 424 2.42 -9.59 -0.05
CA ILE A 424 3.70 -9.85 -0.72
C ILE A 424 3.83 -11.32 -1.12
N THR A 425 3.40 -12.25 -0.25
CA THR A 425 3.39 -13.68 -0.55
C THR A 425 2.50 -13.98 -1.76
N ALA A 426 1.28 -13.44 -1.76
CA ALA A 426 0.33 -13.61 -2.84
C ALA A 426 0.85 -13.01 -4.17
N MET A 427 1.45 -11.81 -4.12
CA MET A 427 2.09 -11.18 -5.28
C MET A 427 3.20 -12.08 -5.85
N GLY A 428 4.07 -12.62 -5.01
CA GLY A 428 5.16 -13.49 -5.44
C GLY A 428 4.65 -14.78 -6.10
N LEU A 429 3.60 -15.40 -5.55
CA LEU A 429 2.95 -16.56 -6.13
C LEU A 429 2.27 -16.24 -7.47
N ALA A 430 1.59 -15.10 -7.57
CA ALA A 430 0.96 -14.64 -8.79
C ALA A 430 1.99 -14.39 -9.91
N ILE A 431 3.09 -13.69 -9.60
CA ILE A 431 4.20 -13.46 -10.55
C ILE A 431 4.84 -14.78 -10.97
N ARG A 432 5.06 -15.71 -10.02
CA ARG A 432 5.58 -17.04 -10.36
C ARG A 432 4.69 -17.73 -11.38
N LYS A 433 3.38 -17.73 -11.18
CA LYS A 433 2.41 -18.35 -12.09
C LYS A 433 2.38 -17.64 -13.45
N HIS A 434 2.40 -16.31 -13.45
CA HIS A 434 2.55 -15.51 -14.68
C HIS A 434 3.79 -15.94 -15.49
N ILE A 435 4.95 -16.01 -14.83
CA ILE A 435 6.21 -16.41 -15.49
C ILE A 435 6.12 -17.84 -16.05
N GLN A 436 5.49 -18.77 -15.31
CA GLN A 436 5.31 -20.14 -15.75
C GLN A 436 4.42 -20.26 -17.00
N GLN A 437 3.47 -19.35 -17.18
CA GLN A 437 2.54 -19.35 -18.32
C GLN A 437 3.11 -18.63 -19.56
N HIS A 438 3.86 -17.53 -19.36
CA HIS A 438 4.25 -16.63 -20.48
C HIS A 438 5.71 -16.75 -20.91
N TYR A 439 6.55 -17.46 -20.16
CA TYR A 439 7.97 -17.60 -20.49
C TYR A 439 8.36 -19.06 -20.69
N THR A 440 9.46 -19.30 -21.42
CA THR A 440 10.00 -20.63 -21.70
C THR A 440 11.49 -20.71 -21.35
N GLY A 441 12.02 -21.93 -21.28
CA GLY A 441 13.45 -22.19 -21.08
C GLY A 441 14.01 -21.64 -19.78
N ARG A 442 15.26 -21.17 -19.80
CA ARG A 442 15.99 -20.69 -18.61
C ARG A 442 15.34 -19.48 -17.95
N ARG A 443 14.70 -18.60 -18.74
CA ARG A 443 13.99 -17.42 -18.19
C ARG A 443 12.81 -17.84 -17.34
N ARG A 444 12.06 -18.87 -17.77
CA ARG A 444 10.96 -19.44 -16.98
C ARG A 444 11.47 -20.02 -15.66
N SER A 445 12.51 -20.87 -15.71
CA SER A 445 13.05 -21.52 -14.51
C SER A 445 13.57 -20.50 -13.48
N LEU A 446 14.48 -19.61 -13.89
CA LEU A 446 15.11 -18.65 -12.99
C LEU A 446 14.12 -17.61 -12.47
N GLY A 447 13.26 -17.08 -13.34
CA GLY A 447 12.25 -16.10 -12.93
C GLY A 447 11.22 -16.70 -11.97
N ALA A 448 10.70 -17.90 -12.27
CA ALA A 448 9.77 -18.58 -11.38
C ALA A 448 10.42 -19.00 -10.05
N ALA A 449 11.70 -19.37 -10.05
CA ALA A 449 12.44 -19.65 -8.83
C ALA A 449 12.63 -18.39 -7.98
N GLY A 450 13.02 -17.25 -8.61
CA GLY A 450 13.17 -15.97 -7.92
C GLY A 450 11.87 -15.44 -7.31
N ALA A 451 10.77 -15.46 -8.07
CA ALA A 451 9.45 -15.08 -7.55
C ALA A 451 8.96 -16.04 -6.45
N GLY A 452 9.22 -17.35 -6.61
CA GLY A 452 8.91 -18.35 -5.60
C GLY A 452 9.74 -18.18 -4.32
N PHE A 453 11.01 -17.82 -4.44
CA PHE A 453 11.87 -17.49 -3.30
C PHE A 453 11.35 -16.26 -2.54
N ALA A 454 10.97 -15.19 -3.25
CA ALA A 454 10.40 -14.00 -2.64
C ALA A 454 9.07 -14.33 -1.91
N ALA A 455 8.19 -15.13 -2.53
CA ALA A 455 6.96 -15.60 -1.90
C ALA A 455 7.23 -16.43 -0.65
N LEU A 456 8.16 -17.38 -0.72
CA LEU A 456 8.54 -18.21 0.43
C LEU A 456 9.12 -17.37 1.57
N MET A 457 10.01 -16.43 1.24
CA MET A 457 10.60 -15.53 2.22
C MET A 457 9.53 -14.67 2.90
N ALA A 458 8.59 -14.10 2.14
CA ALA A 458 7.47 -13.34 2.69
C ALA A 458 6.56 -14.21 3.58
N ALA A 459 6.26 -15.45 3.16
CA ALA A 459 5.48 -16.41 3.95
C ALA A 459 6.18 -16.79 5.27
N VAL A 460 7.50 -17.02 5.23
CA VAL A 460 8.30 -17.30 6.44
C VAL A 460 8.29 -16.10 7.39
N VAL A 461 8.44 -14.88 6.87
CA VAL A 461 8.36 -13.66 7.69
C VAL A 461 6.94 -13.50 8.26
N PHE A 462 5.90 -13.72 7.46
CA PHE A 462 4.51 -13.69 7.91
C PHE A 462 4.25 -14.65 9.08
N LEU A 463 4.64 -15.92 8.92
CA LEU A 463 4.50 -16.91 9.98
C LEU A 463 5.36 -16.56 11.21
N GLY A 464 6.58 -16.10 11.00
CA GLY A 464 7.47 -15.64 12.05
C GLY A 464 6.90 -14.45 12.83
N GLN A 465 6.23 -13.52 12.17
CA GLN A 465 5.52 -12.40 12.82
C GLN A 465 4.37 -12.90 13.70
N ILE A 466 3.58 -13.87 13.23
CA ILE A 466 2.47 -14.44 13.99
C ILE A 466 3.00 -15.15 15.25
N PHE A 467 3.90 -16.11 15.05
CA PHE A 467 4.39 -16.95 16.16
C PHE A 467 5.38 -16.20 17.05
N GLY A 468 6.26 -15.38 16.50
CA GLY A 468 7.25 -14.60 17.24
C GLY A 468 6.64 -13.47 18.08
N LYS A 469 5.48 -12.97 17.70
CA LYS A 469 4.75 -11.90 18.40
C LYS A 469 3.46 -12.38 19.07
N TRP A 470 3.32 -13.68 19.26
CA TRP A 470 2.12 -14.27 19.85
C TRP A 470 1.80 -13.67 21.22
N GLU A 471 2.79 -13.57 22.09
CA GLU A 471 2.67 -12.99 23.43
C GLU A 471 2.44 -11.46 23.40
N GLU A 472 2.90 -10.77 22.35
CA GLU A 472 2.69 -9.34 22.13
C GLU A 472 1.28 -9.04 21.54
N GLY A 473 0.45 -10.07 21.32
CA GLY A 473 -0.92 -9.93 20.82
C GLY A 473 -1.12 -10.32 19.35
N GLY A 474 -0.15 -10.97 18.71
CA GLY A 474 -0.27 -11.42 17.31
C GLY A 474 -1.51 -12.30 17.05
N TRP A 475 -2.00 -13.03 18.04
CA TRP A 475 -3.24 -13.81 17.97
C TRP A 475 -4.49 -12.95 17.78
N VAL A 476 -4.51 -11.71 18.29
CA VAL A 476 -5.65 -10.78 18.13
C VAL A 476 -5.86 -10.48 16.65
N ARG A 477 -4.75 -10.32 15.89
CA ARG A 477 -4.82 -10.10 14.44
C ARG A 477 -5.46 -11.27 13.70
N LEU A 478 -5.13 -12.51 14.09
CA LEU A 478 -5.77 -13.68 13.50
C LEU A 478 -7.27 -13.74 13.79
N ILE A 479 -7.67 -13.33 14.99
CA ILE A 479 -9.09 -13.26 15.35
C ILE A 479 -9.80 -12.19 14.53
N SER A 480 -9.26 -10.96 14.45
CA SER A 480 -9.86 -9.88 13.67
C SER A 480 -9.98 -10.27 12.19
N PHE A 481 -8.91 -10.81 11.63
CA PHE A 481 -8.89 -11.34 10.27
C PHE A 481 -9.97 -12.43 10.06
N THR A 482 -10.07 -13.39 10.98
CA THR A 482 -11.06 -14.47 10.89
C THR A 482 -12.49 -13.91 10.94
N ILE A 483 -12.75 -12.95 11.83
CA ILE A 483 -14.07 -12.30 11.93
C ILE A 483 -14.41 -11.59 10.62
N LEU A 484 -13.48 -10.81 10.05
CA LEU A 484 -13.68 -10.11 8.79
C LEU A 484 -13.87 -11.07 7.63
N PHE A 485 -13.06 -12.14 7.58
CA PHE A 485 -13.16 -13.16 6.54
C PHE A 485 -14.53 -13.89 6.57
N VAL A 486 -14.97 -14.31 7.75
CA VAL A 486 -16.29 -14.93 7.92
C VAL A 486 -17.40 -13.93 7.59
N SER A 487 -17.27 -12.68 8.04
CA SER A 487 -18.26 -11.62 7.76
C SER A 487 -18.38 -11.35 6.25
N ALA A 488 -17.27 -11.28 5.53
CA ALA A 488 -17.26 -11.12 4.08
C ALA A 488 -17.97 -12.29 3.37
N HIS A 489 -17.72 -13.54 3.80
CA HIS A 489 -18.42 -14.70 3.27
C HIS A 489 -19.93 -14.69 3.57
N LEU A 490 -20.32 -14.28 4.77
CA LEU A 490 -21.72 -14.11 5.13
C LEU A 490 -22.41 -13.03 4.28
N VAL A 491 -21.71 -11.93 3.99
CA VAL A 491 -22.21 -10.88 3.07
C VAL A 491 -22.37 -11.44 1.66
N LEU A 492 -21.38 -12.17 1.14
CA LEU A 492 -21.46 -12.82 -0.17
C LEU A 492 -22.63 -13.80 -0.27
N LEU A 493 -22.90 -14.57 0.76
CA LEU A 493 -24.00 -15.56 0.82
C LEU A 493 -25.37 -14.93 1.09
N SER A 494 -25.45 -13.71 1.59
CA SER A 494 -26.69 -13.03 1.97
C SER A 494 -27.57 -12.68 0.75
N PRO A 495 -28.87 -12.38 0.98
CA PRO A 495 -29.73 -11.83 -0.06
C PRO A 495 -29.21 -10.53 -0.68
N PHE A 496 -28.39 -9.80 0.06
CA PHE A 496 -27.72 -8.61 -0.41
C PHE A 496 -26.72 -8.97 -1.54
N GLY A 497 -25.86 -9.96 -1.34
CA GLY A 497 -24.95 -10.47 -2.36
C GLY A 497 -25.68 -10.95 -3.63
N GLN A 498 -26.95 -11.37 -3.53
CA GLN A 498 -27.78 -11.76 -4.69
C GLN A 498 -28.20 -10.57 -5.56
N ARG A 499 -28.29 -9.36 -5.02
CA ARG A 499 -28.66 -8.13 -5.74
C ARG A 499 -27.46 -7.41 -6.36
N GLN A 500 -26.26 -7.82 -6.00
CA GLN A 500 -25.00 -7.21 -6.42
C GLN A 500 -24.78 -7.10 -7.95
N PRO A 501 -25.13 -8.11 -8.80
CA PRO A 501 -24.87 -8.01 -10.23
C PRO A 501 -25.44 -6.74 -10.89
N ARG A 502 -26.65 -6.31 -10.51
CA ARG A 502 -27.27 -5.09 -11.06
C ARG A 502 -26.56 -3.82 -10.60
N GLN A 503 -26.10 -3.81 -9.36
CA GLN A 503 -25.36 -2.71 -8.75
C GLN A 503 -23.97 -2.57 -9.37
N ILE A 504 -23.26 -3.67 -9.56
CA ILE A 504 -21.98 -3.74 -10.22
C ILE A 504 -22.07 -3.17 -11.64
N HIS A 505 -23.09 -3.59 -12.41
CA HIS A 505 -23.30 -3.11 -13.76
C HIS A 505 -23.48 -1.58 -13.82
N ARG A 506 -24.23 -1.00 -12.88
CA ARG A 506 -24.38 0.46 -12.78
C ARG A 506 -23.06 1.16 -12.49
N ILE A 507 -22.30 0.66 -11.49
CA ILE A 507 -21.01 1.24 -11.08
C ILE A 507 -20.00 1.15 -12.21
N VAL A 508 -19.91 -0.01 -12.87
CA VAL A 508 -18.99 -0.23 -13.99
C VAL A 508 -19.34 0.68 -15.17
N ARG A 509 -20.62 0.85 -15.50
CA ARG A 509 -21.06 1.79 -16.56
C ARG A 509 -20.72 3.25 -16.25
N GLU A 510 -20.92 3.68 -15.01
CA GLU A 510 -20.53 5.04 -14.60
C GLU A 510 -19.04 5.23 -14.75
N LYS A 511 -18.25 4.23 -14.40
CA LYS A 511 -16.78 4.27 -14.48
C LYS A 511 -16.28 4.13 -15.91
N ALA A 512 -16.90 3.31 -16.75
CA ALA A 512 -16.52 3.13 -18.16
C ALA A 512 -16.54 4.44 -18.94
N ARG A 513 -17.45 5.35 -18.59
CA ARG A 513 -17.51 6.70 -19.19
C ARG A 513 -16.28 7.55 -18.86
N VAL A 514 -15.53 7.21 -17.79
CA VAL A 514 -14.42 8.01 -17.27
C VAL A 514 -13.07 7.34 -17.52
N GLU A 515 -12.98 6.01 -17.46
CA GLU A 515 -11.71 5.28 -17.32
C GLU A 515 -11.50 4.13 -18.37
N GLY A 516 -12.37 3.96 -19.35
CA GLY A 516 -12.15 3.04 -20.50
C GLY A 516 -11.77 1.61 -20.13
N ALA A 517 -10.58 1.15 -20.53
CA ALA A 517 -10.09 -0.22 -20.35
C ALA A 517 -10.12 -0.73 -18.89
N MET A 518 -10.08 0.16 -17.89
CA MET A 518 -10.15 -0.26 -16.50
C MET A 518 -11.54 -0.78 -16.11
N ALA A 519 -12.59 -0.35 -16.79
CA ALA A 519 -13.94 -0.85 -16.55
C ALA A 519 -14.06 -2.34 -16.90
N SER A 520 -13.45 -2.77 -18.01
CA SER A 520 -13.44 -4.16 -18.45
C SER A 520 -12.73 -5.09 -17.44
N ILE A 521 -11.64 -4.61 -16.83
CA ILE A 521 -10.91 -5.36 -15.80
C ILE A 521 -11.76 -5.52 -14.53
N VAL A 522 -12.38 -4.45 -14.06
CA VAL A 522 -13.26 -4.49 -12.89
C VAL A 522 -14.47 -5.39 -13.15
N GLU A 523 -15.03 -5.33 -14.36
CA GLU A 523 -16.13 -6.19 -14.79
C GLU A 523 -15.74 -7.67 -14.78
N TRP A 524 -14.57 -8.01 -15.33
CA TRP A 524 -14.02 -9.36 -15.29
C TRP A 524 -13.80 -9.85 -13.85
N GLN A 525 -13.24 -9.02 -12.98
CA GLN A 525 -13.05 -9.34 -11.56
C GLN A 525 -14.39 -9.60 -10.86
N ALA A 526 -15.40 -8.78 -11.15
CA ALA A 526 -16.75 -8.94 -10.60
C ALA A 526 -17.39 -10.27 -11.05
N LEU A 527 -17.21 -10.67 -12.31
CA LEU A 527 -17.69 -11.95 -12.81
C LEU A 527 -17.01 -13.14 -12.14
N ARG A 528 -15.69 -13.07 -11.95
CA ARG A 528 -14.92 -14.10 -11.21
C ARG A 528 -15.40 -14.24 -9.77
N MET A 529 -15.71 -13.14 -9.10
CA MET A 529 -16.24 -13.16 -7.74
C MET A 529 -17.67 -13.73 -7.69
N GLN A 530 -18.50 -13.45 -8.68
CA GLN A 530 -19.84 -14.07 -8.78
C GLN A 530 -19.74 -15.59 -9.03
N GLU A 531 -18.83 -16.05 -9.87
CA GLU A 531 -18.55 -17.47 -10.07
C GLU A 531 -18.15 -18.15 -8.76
N TYR A 532 -17.23 -17.54 -8.01
CA TYR A 532 -16.83 -18.01 -6.69
C TYR A 532 -18.02 -18.10 -5.72
N ARG A 533 -18.86 -17.07 -5.68
CA ARG A 533 -20.07 -17.04 -4.86
C ARG A 533 -21.04 -18.17 -5.19
N TYR A 534 -21.27 -18.45 -6.48
CA TYR A 534 -22.13 -19.55 -6.87
C TYR A 534 -21.55 -20.92 -6.45
N GLY A 535 -20.24 -21.10 -6.60
CA GLY A 535 -19.54 -22.30 -6.10
C GLY A 535 -19.68 -22.46 -4.59
N LEU A 536 -19.60 -21.37 -3.84
CA LEU A 536 -19.78 -21.37 -2.39
C LEU A 536 -21.23 -21.72 -1.99
N LEU A 537 -22.23 -21.15 -2.68
CA LEU A 537 -23.64 -21.49 -2.47
C LEU A 537 -23.92 -22.96 -2.73
N ALA A 538 -23.40 -23.51 -3.84
CA ALA A 538 -23.53 -24.92 -4.17
C ALA A 538 -22.87 -25.82 -3.10
N ALA A 539 -21.71 -25.44 -2.59
CA ALA A 539 -21.02 -26.17 -1.50
C ALA A 539 -21.85 -26.16 -0.20
N VAL A 540 -22.44 -25.00 0.14
CA VAL A 540 -23.33 -24.86 1.33
C VAL A 540 -24.60 -25.69 1.15
N GLU A 541 -25.20 -25.70 -0.03
CA GLU A 541 -26.39 -26.53 -0.34
C GLU A 541 -26.05 -28.01 -0.23
N SER A 542 -24.94 -28.47 -0.82
CA SER A 542 -24.48 -29.86 -0.72
C SER A 542 -24.20 -30.27 0.74
N PHE A 543 -23.65 -29.37 1.55
CA PHE A 543 -23.46 -29.62 2.98
C PHE A 543 -24.78 -29.84 3.72
N PHE A 544 -25.82 -29.00 3.46
CA PHE A 544 -27.13 -29.16 4.09
C PHE A 544 -27.88 -30.40 3.57
N GLU A 545 -27.73 -30.75 2.28
CA GLU A 545 -28.28 -31.99 1.72
C GLU A 545 -27.69 -33.23 2.40
N TRP A 546 -26.41 -33.21 2.74
CA TRP A 546 -25.76 -34.27 3.49
C TRP A 546 -26.39 -34.49 4.87
N PHE A 547 -26.95 -33.43 5.49
CA PHE A 547 -27.76 -33.54 6.71
C PHE A 547 -29.26 -33.78 6.46
N GLY A 548 -29.67 -34.10 5.22
CA GLY A 548 -31.06 -34.38 4.87
C GLY A 548 -31.97 -33.16 4.73
N VAL A 549 -31.41 -31.95 4.71
CA VAL A 549 -32.15 -30.70 4.54
C VAL A 549 -32.18 -30.31 3.06
N ARG A 550 -33.22 -30.72 2.35
CA ARG A 550 -33.43 -30.27 0.95
C ARG A 550 -33.96 -28.85 0.92
N ARG A 551 -33.22 -27.91 0.32
CA ARG A 551 -33.74 -26.60 -0.08
C ARG A 551 -33.96 -26.57 -1.58
N PRO A 552 -35.03 -25.93 -2.09
CA PRO A 552 -35.20 -25.80 -3.53
C PRO A 552 -34.04 -24.96 -4.09
N VAL A 553 -33.32 -25.54 -5.04
CA VAL A 553 -32.24 -24.85 -5.79
C VAL A 553 -32.86 -23.68 -6.54
N ARG A 554 -32.61 -22.46 -6.09
CA ARG A 554 -33.14 -21.22 -6.75
C ARG A 554 -32.20 -20.69 -7.84
N TYR A 555 -31.01 -21.30 -8.02
CA TYR A 555 -29.99 -20.77 -8.91
C TYR A 555 -29.34 -21.88 -9.74
N GLU A 556 -29.59 -21.85 -11.04
CA GLU A 556 -28.74 -22.54 -11.99
C GLU A 556 -27.41 -21.76 -12.10
N PRO A 557 -26.25 -22.39 -11.85
CA PRO A 557 -24.97 -21.76 -12.10
C PRO A 557 -24.87 -21.41 -13.58
N ARG A 558 -24.78 -20.12 -13.91
CA ARG A 558 -24.46 -19.73 -15.27
C ARG A 558 -22.96 -19.91 -15.47
N PRO A 559 -22.56 -20.58 -16.56
CA PRO A 559 -21.14 -20.67 -16.88
C PRO A 559 -20.58 -19.24 -17.01
N ALA A 560 -19.40 -19.00 -16.46
CA ALA A 560 -18.69 -17.75 -16.68
C ALA A 560 -18.55 -17.56 -18.20
N PRO A 561 -18.65 -16.31 -18.69
CA PRO A 561 -18.39 -16.06 -20.10
C PRO A 561 -17.00 -16.60 -20.43
N ALA A 562 -16.93 -17.43 -21.46
CA ALA A 562 -15.69 -18.00 -21.95
C ALA A 562 -14.83 -16.83 -22.46
N GLY A 563 -13.92 -16.36 -21.64
CA GLY A 563 -12.99 -15.30 -21.98
C GLY A 563 -11.85 -15.30 -20.99
N ASP A 564 -10.65 -15.45 -21.51
CA ASP A 564 -9.44 -15.25 -20.73
C ASP A 564 -9.33 -13.77 -20.35
N TYR A 565 -8.63 -13.45 -19.26
CA TYR A 565 -8.33 -12.06 -18.85
C TYR A 565 -7.71 -11.24 -20.00
N ASP A 566 -6.85 -11.84 -20.80
CA ASP A 566 -6.24 -11.19 -21.95
C ASP A 566 -7.29 -10.81 -23.02
N HIS A 567 -8.39 -11.54 -23.13
CA HIS A 567 -9.53 -11.18 -23.98
C HIS A 567 -10.28 -9.95 -23.45
N ALA A 568 -10.46 -9.84 -22.14
CA ALA A 568 -11.12 -8.69 -21.52
C ALA A 568 -10.32 -7.39 -21.64
N ILE A 569 -8.98 -7.49 -21.74
CA ILE A 569 -8.10 -6.32 -21.96
C ILE A 569 -8.11 -5.85 -23.43
N HIS A 570 -8.30 -6.77 -24.37
CA HIS A 570 -8.25 -6.49 -25.80
C HIS A 570 -9.61 -6.08 -26.41
N ILE A 571 -10.67 -5.96 -25.61
CA ILE A 571 -11.94 -5.39 -26.07
C ILE A 571 -11.81 -3.86 -26.12
N ASP A 572 -10.99 -3.38 -27.04
CA ASP A 572 -10.87 -1.96 -27.40
C ASP A 572 -12.00 -1.48 -28.33
N HIS A 573 -13.04 -2.28 -28.52
CA HIS A 573 -14.18 -1.89 -29.34
C HIS A 573 -15.30 -1.29 -28.47
N PRO A 574 -15.65 -0.01 -28.69
CA PRO A 574 -16.73 0.67 -27.97
C PRO A 574 -18.11 0.04 -28.20
N GLU A 575 -18.24 -0.88 -29.15
CA GLU A 575 -19.49 -1.56 -29.54
C GLU A 575 -19.59 -3.01 -29.01
N ALA A 576 -18.57 -3.54 -28.33
CA ALA A 576 -18.68 -4.87 -27.76
C ALA A 576 -19.66 -4.84 -26.56
N PRO A 577 -20.65 -5.73 -26.51
CA PRO A 577 -21.52 -5.83 -25.33
C PRO A 577 -20.66 -6.16 -24.10
N SER A 578 -20.94 -5.47 -22.98
CA SER A 578 -20.18 -5.71 -21.77
C SER A 578 -20.35 -7.17 -21.33
N LEU A 579 -19.27 -7.79 -20.81
CA LEU A 579 -19.33 -9.15 -20.29
C LEU A 579 -20.44 -9.31 -19.24
N LEU A 580 -20.70 -8.26 -18.47
CA LEU A 580 -21.72 -8.22 -17.46
C LEU A 580 -23.15 -8.12 -18.06
N GLU A 581 -23.33 -7.45 -19.19
CA GLU A 581 -24.60 -7.43 -19.92
C GLU A 581 -24.96 -8.83 -20.42
N GLY A 582 -24.00 -9.55 -20.98
CA GLY A 582 -24.18 -10.95 -21.37
C GLY A 582 -24.54 -11.86 -20.19
N TYR A 583 -23.93 -11.62 -19.03
CA TYR A 583 -24.22 -12.36 -17.80
C TYR A 583 -25.62 -12.06 -17.21
N LEU A 584 -26.07 -10.80 -17.30
CA LEU A 584 -27.36 -10.35 -16.79
C LEU A 584 -28.52 -10.59 -17.77
N ALA A 585 -28.24 -10.89 -19.03
CA ALA A 585 -29.22 -11.21 -20.02
C ALA A 585 -30.03 -12.45 -19.62
N SER A 586 -31.33 -12.48 -19.97
CA SER A 586 -32.13 -13.68 -19.74
C SER A 586 -31.55 -14.87 -20.52
N PRO A 587 -31.78 -16.12 -20.08
CA PRO A 587 -31.31 -17.30 -20.81
C PRO A 587 -31.65 -17.34 -22.30
N ALA A 588 -32.74 -16.72 -22.69
CA ALA A 588 -33.15 -16.57 -24.08
C ALA A 588 -32.29 -15.53 -24.84
N GLN A 589 -31.91 -14.42 -24.19
CA GLN A 589 -31.06 -13.39 -24.75
C GLN A 589 -29.57 -13.80 -24.78
N ALA A 590 -29.13 -14.57 -23.78
CA ALA A 590 -27.78 -15.13 -23.75
C ALA A 590 -27.52 -16.13 -24.88
N ARG A 591 -28.53 -16.91 -25.29
CA ARG A 591 -28.40 -17.84 -26.45
C ARG A 591 -28.35 -17.11 -27.80
N ALA A 592 -28.93 -15.90 -27.88
CA ALA A 592 -28.85 -15.09 -29.10
C ALA A 592 -27.48 -14.47 -29.37
N HIS A 593 -26.63 -14.35 -28.36
CA HIS A 593 -25.29 -13.71 -28.46
C HIS A 593 -24.11 -14.67 -28.35
N THR A 594 -24.33 -15.99 -28.11
CA THR A 594 -23.23 -16.98 -28.17
C THR A 594 -23.01 -17.39 -29.62
N PRO A 595 -21.81 -17.18 -30.18
CA PRO A 595 -21.47 -17.74 -31.50
C PRO A 595 -21.62 -19.26 -31.45
N ASP A 596 -22.37 -19.84 -32.40
CA ASP A 596 -22.42 -21.29 -32.56
C ASP A 596 -20.98 -21.79 -32.84
N PRO A 597 -20.41 -22.68 -32.02
CA PRO A 597 -19.09 -23.22 -32.24
C PRO A 597 -18.95 -23.96 -33.58
N ASN A 598 -20.07 -24.24 -34.28
CA ASN A 598 -20.10 -24.87 -35.58
C ASN A 598 -20.37 -23.89 -36.76
N GLY A 599 -20.42 -22.56 -36.51
CA GLY A 599 -20.54 -21.55 -37.56
C GLY A 599 -21.90 -21.54 -38.29
N ARG A 600 -22.97 -22.13 -37.73
CA ARG A 600 -24.29 -22.10 -38.32
C ARG A 600 -25.06 -20.87 -37.89
N LYS A 601 -25.50 -20.04 -38.83
CA LYS A 601 -26.38 -18.91 -38.54
C LYS A 601 -27.73 -19.44 -38.00
N PRO A 602 -28.28 -18.82 -36.94
CA PRO A 602 -29.60 -19.18 -36.43
C PRO A 602 -30.65 -18.98 -37.53
N ALA A 603 -31.47 -19.98 -37.76
CA ALA A 603 -32.60 -19.89 -38.69
C ALA A 603 -33.60 -18.90 -38.13
N GLY A 604 -33.80 -17.77 -38.80
CA GLY A 604 -34.82 -16.78 -38.44
C GLY A 604 -34.34 -15.32 -38.29
N ALA A 605 -33.09 -15.01 -38.59
CA ALA A 605 -32.66 -13.60 -38.68
C ALA A 605 -32.86 -13.11 -40.13
N GLU A 606 -34.01 -12.49 -40.40
CA GLU A 606 -34.14 -11.62 -41.56
C GLU A 606 -33.15 -10.48 -41.45
N ALA A 607 -32.35 -10.30 -42.51
CA ALA A 607 -31.41 -9.18 -42.59
C ALA A 607 -32.21 -7.88 -42.63
N PRO A 608 -31.86 -6.86 -41.85
CA PRO A 608 -32.44 -5.53 -42.08
C PRO A 608 -32.08 -5.05 -43.50
N GLU A 609 -33.10 -4.53 -44.21
CA GLU A 609 -32.90 -3.88 -45.50
C GLU A 609 -31.80 -2.78 -45.36
N PRO A 610 -30.98 -2.60 -46.40
CA PRO A 610 -29.95 -1.56 -46.37
C PRO A 610 -30.62 -0.19 -46.33
N GLU A 611 -30.39 0.58 -45.29
CA GLU A 611 -30.76 1.98 -45.16
C GLU A 611 -30.13 2.76 -46.33
N GLU A 612 -30.92 3.46 -47.12
CA GLU A 612 -30.43 4.32 -48.22
C GLU A 612 -29.48 5.37 -47.67
N ALA A 613 -28.31 5.45 -48.27
CA ALA A 613 -27.31 6.44 -47.93
C ALA A 613 -27.85 7.87 -48.15
N PRO A 614 -27.63 8.82 -47.26
CA PRO A 614 -28.04 10.20 -47.44
C PRO A 614 -27.34 10.83 -48.65
N PRO A 615 -28.00 11.71 -49.41
CA PRO A 615 -27.44 12.32 -50.58
C PRO A 615 -26.25 13.24 -50.23
N ALA A 616 -25.23 13.21 -51.10
CA ALA A 616 -24.03 14.02 -50.94
C ALA A 616 -24.36 15.52 -50.89
N PRO A 617 -23.63 16.34 -50.12
CA PRO A 617 -23.84 17.77 -50.08
C PRO A 617 -23.46 18.41 -51.44
N VAL A 618 -24.39 19.22 -51.96
CA VAL A 618 -24.22 20.06 -53.16
C VAL A 618 -23.20 21.14 -52.79
N THR A 619 -22.10 21.17 -53.48
CA THR A 619 -21.15 22.31 -53.46
C THR A 619 -21.71 23.38 -54.39
N ASP A 620 -22.19 24.49 -53.83
CA ASP A 620 -22.33 25.76 -54.53
C ASP A 620 -21.04 26.58 -54.35
N GLU A 621 -20.65 27.22 -55.44
CA GLU A 621 -19.44 27.96 -55.77
C GLU A 621 -18.81 28.88 -54.72
#